data_c1a39cc6fe2826f449063f683a841990
#
_entry.id   c1a39cc6fe2826f449063f683a841990
#
_cell.length_a   1.000
_cell.length_b   1.000
_cell.length_c   1.000
_cell.angle_alpha   90.00
_cell.angle_beta   90.00
_cell.angle_gamma   90.00
#
_symmetry.space_group_name_H-M   'P 1'
#
loop_
_entity.id
_entity.type
_entity.pdbx_description
1 polymer ?
#
loop_
_entity_poly.entity_id
_entity_poly.type
_entity_poly.pdbx_seq_one_letter_code
_entity_poly.pdbx_strand_id
1 'polypeptide(L)'
;MRHLAQARNLEIPGSRFARPGMTKPAEEKMAQGKSLEGKSIIVTGAGRGIGREIALLCAAEGAKVVVNDPGVAADGSGSSASPAEEVVEEIKKRGGTAVANFETVAEAIPASKIVKSAIDSFGKLDGVVNNAGILRDAIFHRMSIDAFESVIKVHLMGSFYVSHAAARLFREQESGSFVHFTSTSGLVGNFGQANYAAAKLGIVGLSKSIALDMERFHVRSNCVSPFAWSRLIGTIPTDTEAEKARVAKIQQMGPEKIAPIVAFLLGDAARDVTGQIFAVRMNEIFLMSQSRPLRSIHRGEGWTPQTIAEHGMPALKSSFYKLDRSADIFNWDAI
;
A
#
# COMPACT_ATOMS: atom_id res chain seq x y z
N MET A 1 38.52 -7.13 -44.48
CA MET A 1 38.14 -8.40 -43.81
C MET A 1 37.09 -8.10 -42.77
N ARG A 2 35.92 -8.68 -42.93
CA ARG A 2 34.74 -8.44 -42.11
C ARG A 2 34.84 -9.26 -40.82
N HIS A 3 34.76 -8.64 -39.64
CA HIS A 3 34.38 -9.33 -38.41
C HIS A 3 33.04 -8.81 -37.93
N LEU A 4 32.02 -9.63 -38.15
CA LEU A 4 30.69 -9.51 -37.59
C LEU A 4 30.77 -9.83 -36.06
N ALA A 5 30.50 -8.83 -35.26
CA ALA A 5 30.23 -9.03 -33.84
C ALA A 5 28.81 -9.63 -33.69
N GLN A 6 28.77 -10.89 -33.27
CA GLN A 6 27.52 -11.56 -32.88
C GLN A 6 27.00 -10.91 -31.59
N ALA A 7 25.88 -10.20 -31.69
CA ALA A 7 25.08 -9.83 -30.55
C ALA A 7 24.45 -11.13 -29.99
N ARG A 8 24.93 -11.57 -28.83
CA ARG A 8 24.24 -12.58 -28.04
C ARG A 8 22.98 -11.98 -27.44
N ASN A 9 21.82 -12.37 -27.94
CA ASN A 9 20.56 -12.15 -27.27
C ASN A 9 20.61 -12.83 -25.90
N LEU A 10 20.68 -12.07 -24.83
CA LEU A 10 20.36 -12.55 -23.49
C LEU A 10 18.84 -12.65 -23.44
N GLU A 11 18.33 -13.86 -23.67
CA GLU A 11 16.96 -14.20 -23.28
C GLU A 11 16.85 -14.09 -21.76
N ILE A 12 15.92 -13.25 -21.30
CA ILE A 12 15.54 -13.18 -19.91
C ILE A 12 14.86 -14.52 -19.58
N PRO A 13 15.36 -15.36 -18.66
CA PRO A 13 14.65 -16.56 -18.26
C PRO A 13 13.41 -16.14 -17.45
N GLY A 14 12.22 -16.34 -18.01
CA GLY A 14 11.00 -16.09 -17.25
C GLY A 14 9.75 -15.69 -18.03
N SER A 15 9.80 -15.43 -19.33
CA SER A 15 8.59 -15.08 -20.08
C SER A 15 7.99 -16.25 -20.88
N ARG A 16 7.98 -17.46 -20.29
CA ARG A 16 7.05 -18.48 -20.74
C ARG A 16 5.85 -18.49 -19.79
N PHE A 17 4.81 -17.74 -20.14
CA PHE A 17 3.47 -18.04 -19.67
C PHE A 17 3.04 -19.35 -20.30
N ALA A 18 3.54 -20.49 -19.76
CA ALA A 18 2.88 -21.75 -19.94
C ALA A 18 1.50 -21.59 -19.28
N ARG A 19 0.42 -21.67 -20.05
CA ARG A 19 -0.90 -21.91 -19.48
C ARG A 19 -0.77 -23.17 -18.65
N PRO A 20 -0.98 -23.13 -17.32
CA PRO A 20 -1.04 -24.35 -16.54
C PRO A 20 -2.25 -25.13 -17.08
N GLY A 21 -2.03 -26.37 -17.53
CA GLY A 21 -3.13 -27.28 -17.71
C GLY A 21 -3.89 -27.30 -16.39
N MET A 22 -5.21 -27.10 -16.45
CA MET A 22 -6.10 -27.19 -15.28
C MET A 22 -6.09 -28.65 -14.81
N THR A 23 -5.10 -29.02 -14.00
CA THR A 23 -5.30 -30.09 -13.03
C THR A 23 -6.29 -29.53 -12.03
N LYS A 24 -7.47 -30.17 -11.92
CA LYS A 24 -8.42 -29.84 -10.82
C LYS A 24 -7.61 -29.86 -9.54
N PRO A 25 -7.57 -28.76 -8.77
CA PRO A 25 -6.97 -28.79 -7.45
C PRO A 25 -7.74 -29.86 -6.67
N ALA A 26 -7.02 -30.73 -5.98
CA ALA A 26 -7.63 -31.51 -4.95
C ALA A 26 -8.37 -30.53 -4.04
N GLU A 27 -9.66 -30.78 -3.79
CA GLU A 27 -10.44 -30.09 -2.79
C GLU A 27 -9.82 -30.43 -1.41
N GLU A 28 -8.71 -29.77 -1.07
CA GLU A 28 -8.36 -29.58 0.31
C GLU A 28 -9.47 -28.72 0.89
N LYS A 29 -10.35 -29.35 1.65
CA LYS A 29 -11.26 -28.64 2.55
C LYS A 29 -10.42 -27.71 3.39
N MET A 30 -10.35 -26.43 2.97
CA MET A 30 -9.86 -25.36 3.82
C MET A 30 -10.65 -25.48 5.12
N ALA A 31 -9.93 -25.63 6.22
CA ALA A 31 -10.54 -25.68 7.55
C ALA A 31 -11.52 -24.50 7.67
N GLN A 32 -12.76 -24.79 8.05
CA GLN A 32 -13.85 -23.81 8.21
C GLN A 32 -13.62 -22.91 9.44
N GLY A 33 -12.43 -22.31 9.57
CA GLY A 33 -12.10 -21.34 10.60
C GLY A 33 -11.94 -19.96 9.97
N LYS A 34 -12.27 -18.93 10.72
CA LYS A 34 -12.03 -17.56 10.33
C LYS A 34 -10.53 -17.27 10.30
N SER A 35 -10.04 -16.64 9.23
CA SER A 35 -8.59 -16.48 8.95
C SER A 35 -7.83 -15.60 9.96
N LEU A 36 -8.56 -14.77 10.73
CA LEU A 36 -8.03 -13.85 11.74
C LEU A 36 -8.58 -14.12 13.15
N GLU A 37 -9.08 -15.33 13.40
CA GLU A 37 -9.69 -15.67 14.68
C GLU A 37 -8.76 -15.37 15.86
N GLY A 38 -9.27 -14.60 16.82
CA GLY A 38 -8.55 -14.21 18.02
C GLY A 38 -7.42 -13.20 17.85
N LYS A 39 -7.13 -12.71 16.64
CA LYS A 39 -6.13 -11.64 16.42
C LYS A 39 -6.68 -10.27 16.83
N SER A 40 -5.78 -9.39 17.27
CA SER A 40 -6.05 -7.98 17.56
C SER A 40 -5.40 -7.13 16.50
N ILE A 41 -6.17 -6.27 15.83
CA ILE A 41 -5.72 -5.51 14.66
C ILE A 41 -6.10 -4.04 14.80
N ILE A 42 -5.14 -3.16 14.50
CA ILE A 42 -5.38 -1.72 14.34
C ILE A 42 -5.56 -1.41 12.86
N VAL A 43 -6.60 -0.65 12.52
CA VAL A 43 -6.77 -0.07 11.18
C VAL A 43 -6.86 1.45 11.32
N THR A 44 -5.89 2.18 10.76
CA THR A 44 -5.88 3.65 10.77
C THR A 44 -6.63 4.22 9.57
N GLY A 45 -7.33 5.37 9.75
CA GLY A 45 -8.21 5.92 8.72
C GLY A 45 -9.39 4.99 8.40
N ALA A 46 -9.94 4.34 9.43
CA ALA A 46 -10.90 3.26 9.29
C ALA A 46 -12.38 3.69 9.37
N GLY A 47 -12.66 4.98 9.49
CA GLY A 47 -14.03 5.48 9.54
C GLY A 47 -14.76 5.45 8.19
N ARG A 48 -14.02 5.38 7.07
CA ARG A 48 -14.61 5.45 5.72
C ARG A 48 -13.76 4.71 4.68
N GLY A 49 -14.35 4.46 3.50
CA GLY A 49 -13.66 3.93 2.31
C GLY A 49 -12.91 2.63 2.58
N ILE A 50 -11.66 2.55 2.10
CA ILE A 50 -10.84 1.33 2.17
C ILE A 50 -10.63 0.87 3.61
N GLY A 51 -10.29 1.79 4.52
CA GLY A 51 -10.04 1.45 5.93
C GLY A 51 -11.28 0.87 6.62
N ARG A 52 -12.47 1.40 6.32
CA ARG A 52 -13.75 0.87 6.81
C ARG A 52 -13.96 -0.58 6.33
N GLU A 53 -13.81 -0.84 5.04
CA GLU A 53 -14.01 -2.19 4.49
C GLU A 53 -12.99 -3.20 5.04
N ILE A 54 -11.75 -2.77 5.26
CA ILE A 54 -10.74 -3.60 5.93
C ILE A 54 -11.16 -3.92 7.37
N ALA A 55 -11.60 -2.92 8.14
CA ALA A 55 -12.04 -3.12 9.52
C ALA A 55 -13.23 -4.09 9.60
N LEU A 56 -14.22 -3.93 8.71
CA LEU A 56 -15.38 -4.81 8.63
C LEU A 56 -14.99 -6.25 8.27
N LEU A 57 -14.12 -6.43 7.25
CA LEU A 57 -13.69 -7.77 6.85
C LEU A 57 -12.82 -8.43 7.93
N CYS A 58 -11.87 -7.71 8.52
CA CYS A 58 -11.05 -8.27 9.62
C CYS A 58 -11.92 -8.73 10.79
N ALA A 59 -12.94 -7.97 11.17
CA ALA A 59 -13.89 -8.36 12.21
C ALA A 59 -14.74 -9.57 11.79
N ALA A 60 -15.19 -9.66 10.54
CA ALA A 60 -15.91 -10.81 10.01
C ALA A 60 -15.05 -12.09 10.02
N GLU A 61 -13.74 -11.94 9.78
CA GLU A 61 -12.73 -13.00 9.84
C GLU A 61 -12.27 -13.34 11.29
N GLY A 62 -12.93 -12.78 12.32
CA GLY A 62 -12.72 -13.13 13.72
C GLY A 62 -11.73 -12.27 14.48
N ALA A 63 -11.21 -11.20 13.87
CA ALA A 63 -10.34 -10.27 14.58
C ALA A 63 -11.11 -9.36 15.54
N LYS A 64 -10.41 -8.91 16.60
CA LYS A 64 -10.79 -7.76 17.42
C LYS A 64 -10.14 -6.51 16.80
N VAL A 65 -10.91 -5.47 16.50
CA VAL A 65 -10.45 -4.35 15.69
C VAL A 65 -10.46 -3.03 16.45
N VAL A 66 -9.33 -2.34 16.45
CA VAL A 66 -9.29 -0.90 16.78
C VAL A 66 -9.57 -0.12 15.50
N VAL A 67 -10.70 0.54 15.44
CA VAL A 67 -11.10 1.43 14.34
C VAL A 67 -10.61 2.83 14.68
N ASN A 68 -9.45 3.22 14.11
CA ASN A 68 -8.88 4.53 14.34
C ASN A 68 -9.26 5.49 13.22
N ASP A 69 -9.92 6.58 13.55
CA ASP A 69 -10.22 7.70 12.65
C ASP A 69 -10.52 8.97 13.45
N PRO A 70 -9.76 10.06 13.29
CA PRO A 70 -10.08 11.34 13.93
C PRO A 70 -11.27 12.07 13.26
N GLY A 71 -11.83 11.50 12.20
CA GLY A 71 -13.00 12.06 11.50
C GLY A 71 -12.73 13.34 10.72
N VAL A 72 -11.49 13.54 10.27
CA VAL A 72 -11.11 14.70 9.45
C VAL A 72 -11.71 14.60 8.03
N ALA A 73 -11.82 15.73 7.34
CA ALA A 73 -12.14 15.78 5.93
C ALA A 73 -10.99 15.25 5.06
N ALA A 74 -11.22 15.11 3.75
CA ALA A 74 -10.24 14.55 2.82
C ALA A 74 -8.94 15.37 2.70
N ASP A 75 -9.01 16.67 2.97
CA ASP A 75 -7.86 17.60 3.01
C ASP A 75 -7.16 17.65 4.38
N GLY A 76 -7.68 16.92 5.38
CA GLY A 76 -7.16 16.88 6.75
C GLY A 76 -7.77 17.91 7.69
N SER A 77 -8.78 18.68 7.26
CA SER A 77 -9.44 19.68 8.10
C SER A 77 -10.56 19.09 8.98
N GLY A 78 -10.89 19.77 10.06
CA GLY A 78 -11.96 19.37 11.00
C GLY A 78 -11.67 18.12 11.80
N SER A 79 -12.64 17.66 12.58
CA SER A 79 -12.63 16.37 13.29
C SER A 79 -14.05 15.97 13.69
N SER A 80 -14.34 14.67 13.73
CA SER A 80 -15.62 14.11 14.24
C SER A 80 -15.39 12.66 14.67
N ALA A 81 -15.88 12.29 15.85
CA ALA A 81 -15.82 10.92 16.35
C ALA A 81 -16.76 9.96 15.58
N SER A 82 -17.83 10.49 15.00
CA SER A 82 -18.91 9.74 14.35
C SER A 82 -18.47 8.65 13.36
N PRO A 83 -17.54 8.89 12.42
CA PRO A 83 -17.18 7.87 11.43
C PRO A 83 -16.58 6.59 12.02
N ALA A 84 -15.73 6.70 13.05
CA ALA A 84 -15.16 5.53 13.70
C ALA A 84 -16.22 4.79 14.54
N GLU A 85 -17.09 5.53 15.23
CA GLU A 85 -18.18 4.96 16.03
C GLU A 85 -19.19 4.21 15.17
N GLU A 86 -19.56 4.77 14.02
CA GLU A 86 -20.48 4.11 13.06
C GLU A 86 -19.94 2.75 12.60
N VAL A 87 -18.65 2.65 12.30
CA VAL A 87 -18.01 1.40 11.90
C VAL A 87 -17.97 0.41 13.07
N VAL A 88 -17.66 0.87 14.28
CA VAL A 88 -17.67 0.03 15.48
C VAL A 88 -19.06 -0.54 15.75
N GLU A 89 -20.11 0.28 15.67
CA GLU A 89 -21.48 -0.16 15.85
C GLU A 89 -21.92 -1.18 14.77
N GLU A 90 -21.50 -0.97 13.54
CA GLU A 90 -21.76 -1.93 12.46
C GLU A 90 -21.06 -3.27 12.69
N ILE A 91 -19.78 -3.25 13.12
CA ILE A 91 -19.05 -4.48 13.49
C ILE A 91 -19.77 -5.22 14.63
N LYS A 92 -20.18 -4.51 15.68
CA LYS A 92 -20.91 -5.10 16.81
C LYS A 92 -22.27 -5.69 16.39
N LYS A 93 -23.03 -4.98 15.55
CA LYS A 93 -24.31 -5.49 14.98
C LYS A 93 -24.13 -6.79 14.20
N ARG A 94 -22.97 -6.97 13.56
CA ARG A 94 -22.61 -8.20 12.83
C ARG A 94 -22.01 -9.29 13.74
N GLY A 95 -21.97 -9.07 15.07
CA GLY A 95 -21.43 -10.01 16.05
C GLY A 95 -19.91 -10.00 16.20
N GLY A 96 -19.23 -9.03 15.62
CA GLY A 96 -17.78 -8.83 15.77
C GLY A 96 -17.41 -8.00 17.00
N THR A 97 -16.12 -7.81 17.24
CA THR A 97 -15.57 -7.04 18.36
C THR A 97 -14.74 -5.88 17.84
N ALA A 98 -15.08 -4.65 18.24
CA ALA A 98 -14.32 -3.47 17.87
C ALA A 98 -14.42 -2.36 18.93
N VAL A 99 -13.42 -1.49 18.95
CA VAL A 99 -13.38 -0.24 19.72
C VAL A 99 -12.96 0.92 18.83
N ALA A 100 -13.53 2.11 19.09
CA ALA A 100 -13.17 3.32 18.39
C ALA A 100 -11.95 3.98 19.03
N ASN A 101 -11.12 4.63 18.20
CA ASN A 101 -10.01 5.48 18.62
C ASN A 101 -9.95 6.72 17.71
N PHE A 102 -9.79 7.91 18.30
CA PHE A 102 -9.89 9.19 17.60
C PHE A 102 -8.55 9.95 17.53
N GLU A 103 -7.47 9.33 17.99
CA GLU A 103 -6.15 9.94 17.99
C GLU A 103 -5.61 10.13 16.56
N THR A 104 -4.87 11.22 16.34
CA THR A 104 -4.20 11.44 15.06
C THR A 104 -2.96 10.57 14.92
N VAL A 105 -2.70 10.09 13.70
CA VAL A 105 -1.45 9.41 13.36
C VAL A 105 -0.29 10.40 13.15
N ALA A 106 -0.60 11.70 12.92
CA ALA A 106 0.38 12.70 12.50
C ALA A 106 1.35 13.13 13.62
N GLU A 107 1.22 12.61 14.82
CA GLU A 107 2.04 12.94 16.00
C GLU A 107 2.41 11.68 16.78
N ALA A 108 3.64 11.64 17.31
CA ALA A 108 4.19 10.44 17.94
C ALA A 108 3.41 10.01 19.22
N ILE A 109 3.04 10.97 20.08
CA ILE A 109 2.32 10.66 21.33
C ILE A 109 0.89 10.17 21.04
N PRO A 110 0.07 10.85 20.23
CA PRO A 110 -1.23 10.32 19.80
C PRO A 110 -1.12 8.94 19.13
N ALA A 111 -0.17 8.75 18.22
CA ALA A 111 0.04 7.46 17.56
C ALA A 111 0.33 6.32 18.55
N SER A 112 1.09 6.58 19.61
CA SER A 112 1.33 5.58 20.67
C SER A 112 0.06 5.22 21.45
N LYS A 113 -0.88 6.15 21.62
CA LYS A 113 -2.17 5.87 22.26
C LYS A 113 -3.07 4.99 21.39
N ILE A 114 -2.93 5.05 20.03
CA ILE A 114 -3.62 4.12 19.15
C ILE A 114 -3.20 2.68 19.46
N VAL A 115 -1.88 2.44 19.59
CA VAL A 115 -1.34 1.12 19.95
C VAL A 115 -1.79 0.71 21.36
N LYS A 116 -1.71 1.64 22.30
CA LYS A 116 -2.16 1.40 23.68
C LYS A 116 -3.62 0.99 23.74
N SER A 117 -4.52 1.55 22.91
CA SER A 117 -5.93 1.21 22.92
C SER A 117 -6.18 -0.27 22.55
N ALA A 118 -5.36 -0.89 21.70
CA ALA A 118 -5.45 -2.31 21.41
C ALA A 118 -5.07 -3.17 22.65
N ILE A 119 -4.01 -2.78 23.34
CA ILE A 119 -3.54 -3.49 24.53
C ILE A 119 -4.56 -3.37 25.67
N ASP A 120 -5.05 -2.15 25.93
CA ASP A 120 -6.04 -1.91 27.00
C ASP A 120 -7.35 -2.64 26.74
N SER A 121 -7.79 -2.75 25.47
CA SER A 121 -9.09 -3.36 25.14
C SER A 121 -9.01 -4.86 24.89
N PHE A 122 -7.89 -5.37 24.36
CA PHE A 122 -7.80 -6.74 23.86
C PHE A 122 -6.65 -7.56 24.46
N GLY A 123 -5.76 -6.93 25.24
CA GLY A 123 -4.62 -7.57 25.93
C GLY A 123 -3.42 -7.86 25.02
N LYS A 124 -3.52 -7.65 23.69
CA LYS A 124 -2.46 -7.92 22.70
C LYS A 124 -2.65 -7.12 21.43
N LEU A 125 -1.64 -7.15 20.55
CA LEU A 125 -1.71 -6.62 19.20
C LEU A 125 -1.01 -7.58 18.24
N ASP A 126 -1.66 -7.97 17.15
CA ASP A 126 -1.12 -8.91 16.15
C ASP A 126 -0.89 -8.25 14.79
N GLY A 127 -1.60 -7.16 14.48
CA GLY A 127 -1.47 -6.50 13.19
C GLY A 127 -1.77 -5.01 13.20
N VAL A 128 -1.07 -4.28 12.32
CA VAL A 128 -1.27 -2.84 12.10
C VAL A 128 -1.47 -2.57 10.61
N VAL A 129 -2.58 -1.91 10.27
CA VAL A 129 -2.87 -1.41 8.92
C VAL A 129 -2.71 0.10 8.90
N ASN A 130 -1.62 0.57 8.28
CA ASN A 130 -1.34 1.99 8.07
C ASN A 130 -2.03 2.47 6.79
N ASN A 131 -3.32 2.81 6.89
CA ASN A 131 -4.16 3.26 5.77
C ASN A 131 -4.48 4.76 5.83
N ALA A 132 -4.39 5.42 6.99
CA ALA A 132 -4.71 6.83 7.15
C ALA A 132 -4.00 7.73 6.13
N GLY A 133 -4.73 8.72 5.60
CA GLY A 133 -4.18 9.60 4.58
C GLY A 133 -5.09 10.76 4.24
N ILE A 134 -4.47 11.81 3.68
CA ILE A 134 -5.11 13.02 3.16
C ILE A 134 -4.57 13.32 1.76
N LEU A 135 -5.27 14.15 0.99
CA LEU A 135 -4.80 14.65 -0.29
C LEU A 135 -4.79 16.18 -0.31
N ARG A 136 -3.68 16.75 -0.78
CA ARG A 136 -3.49 18.16 -1.05
C ARG A 136 -2.73 18.31 -2.36
N ASP A 137 -3.39 17.93 -3.45
CA ASP A 137 -2.80 17.86 -4.78
C ASP A 137 -2.62 19.27 -5.37
N ALA A 138 -1.48 19.51 -5.97
CA ALA A 138 -1.18 20.71 -6.75
C ALA A 138 -0.01 20.46 -7.69
N ILE A 139 -0.01 21.08 -8.88
CA ILE A 139 1.15 21.05 -9.77
C ILE A 139 2.38 21.59 -9.01
N PHE A 140 3.53 20.95 -9.17
CA PHE A 140 4.72 21.12 -8.33
C PHE A 140 5.09 22.59 -8.05
N HIS A 141 5.14 23.44 -9.07
CA HIS A 141 5.50 24.86 -8.91
C HIS A 141 4.43 25.72 -8.20
N ARG A 142 3.22 25.17 -7.97
CA ARG A 142 2.12 25.83 -7.24
C ARG A 142 1.83 25.16 -5.89
N MET A 143 2.52 24.07 -5.58
CA MET A 143 2.32 23.36 -4.33
C MET A 143 2.86 24.20 -3.17
N SER A 144 2.02 24.45 -2.17
CA SER A 144 2.48 25.13 -0.95
C SER A 144 3.31 24.21 -0.08
N ILE A 145 4.20 24.79 0.73
CA ILE A 145 5.00 24.04 1.70
C ILE A 145 4.09 23.31 2.69
N ASP A 146 3.06 23.97 3.20
CA ASP A 146 2.09 23.36 4.12
C ASP A 146 1.38 22.15 3.49
N ALA A 147 0.99 22.22 2.21
CA ALA A 147 0.39 21.08 1.51
C ALA A 147 1.37 19.90 1.38
N PHE A 148 2.65 20.17 1.15
CA PHE A 148 3.68 19.15 1.11
C PHE A 148 3.89 18.51 2.49
N GLU A 149 4.17 19.32 3.51
CA GLU A 149 4.46 18.87 4.87
C GLU A 149 3.30 18.11 5.52
N SER A 150 2.06 18.61 5.34
CA SER A 150 0.87 17.95 5.89
C SER A 150 0.69 16.54 5.34
N VAL A 151 0.90 16.34 4.03
CA VAL A 151 0.80 15.02 3.39
C VAL A 151 1.91 14.09 3.87
N ILE A 152 3.16 14.57 3.92
CA ILE A 152 4.29 13.79 4.49
C ILE A 152 4.00 13.39 5.93
N LYS A 153 3.51 14.33 6.74
CA LYS A 153 3.25 14.15 8.17
C LYS A 153 2.19 13.08 8.42
N VAL A 154 1.09 13.09 7.70
CA VAL A 154 0.02 12.10 7.88
C VAL A 154 0.41 10.75 7.31
N HIS A 155 0.91 10.69 6.08
CA HIS A 155 1.16 9.42 5.40
C HIS A 155 2.44 8.74 5.88
N LEU A 156 3.60 9.41 5.72
CA LEU A 156 4.90 8.80 5.99
C LEU A 156 5.22 8.79 7.48
N MET A 157 5.14 9.95 8.11
CA MET A 157 5.43 10.04 9.54
C MET A 157 4.36 9.30 10.35
N GLY A 158 3.09 9.37 9.96
CA GLY A 158 2.01 8.62 10.62
C GLY A 158 2.23 7.11 10.55
N SER A 159 2.59 6.58 9.38
CA SER A 159 2.96 5.16 9.24
C SER A 159 4.17 4.80 10.09
N PHE A 160 5.18 5.67 10.16
CA PHE A 160 6.34 5.47 11.03
C PHE A 160 5.96 5.48 12.51
N TYR A 161 5.21 6.48 12.99
CA TYR A 161 4.89 6.61 14.42
C TYR A 161 4.08 5.43 14.94
N VAL A 162 3.03 5.02 14.21
CA VAL A 162 2.20 3.88 14.62
C VAL A 162 2.99 2.58 14.58
N SER A 163 3.78 2.36 13.51
CA SER A 163 4.62 1.16 13.39
C SER A 163 5.71 1.11 14.46
N HIS A 164 6.37 2.23 14.75
CA HIS A 164 7.41 2.32 15.77
C HIS A 164 6.85 2.02 17.17
N ALA A 165 5.66 2.53 17.48
CA ALA A 165 4.99 2.24 18.75
C ALA A 165 4.63 0.74 18.89
N ALA A 166 4.25 0.07 17.79
CA ALA A 166 3.91 -1.35 17.78
C ALA A 166 5.15 -2.28 17.71
N ALA A 167 6.25 -1.81 17.11
CA ALA A 167 7.42 -2.65 16.80
C ALA A 167 8.06 -3.27 18.04
N ARG A 168 8.12 -2.53 19.16
CA ARG A 168 8.66 -3.08 20.41
C ARG A 168 7.83 -4.24 20.93
N LEU A 169 6.52 -4.10 20.90
CA LEU A 169 5.57 -5.16 21.29
C LEU A 169 5.71 -6.37 20.38
N PHE A 170 5.73 -6.18 19.06
CA PHE A 170 5.90 -7.27 18.10
C PHE A 170 7.23 -8.00 18.27
N ARG A 171 8.30 -7.27 18.59
CA ARG A 171 9.60 -7.87 18.92
C ARG A 171 9.54 -8.75 20.17
N GLU A 172 8.88 -8.26 21.22
CA GLU A 172 8.72 -9.01 22.48
C GLU A 172 7.82 -10.25 22.31
N GLN A 173 6.82 -10.17 21.42
CA GLN A 173 5.92 -11.29 21.05
C GLN A 173 6.54 -12.27 20.06
N GLU A 174 7.66 -11.92 19.40
CA GLU A 174 8.23 -12.62 18.25
C GLU A 174 7.20 -12.91 17.15
N SER A 175 6.27 -11.99 16.97
CA SER A 175 5.21 -12.07 15.95
C SER A 175 4.57 -10.72 15.70
N GLY A 176 4.09 -10.49 14.48
CA GLY A 176 3.35 -9.30 14.10
C GLY A 176 3.28 -9.10 12.60
N SER A 177 2.32 -8.31 12.15
CA SER A 177 2.21 -7.98 10.72
C SER A 177 1.88 -6.50 10.53
N PHE A 178 2.68 -5.84 9.70
CA PHE A 178 2.41 -4.50 9.19
C PHE A 178 1.91 -4.57 7.75
N VAL A 179 0.82 -3.87 7.46
CA VAL A 179 0.35 -3.63 6.10
C VAL A 179 0.30 -2.11 5.89
N HIS A 180 1.12 -1.62 4.96
CA HIS A 180 1.23 -0.22 4.64
C HIS A 180 0.57 0.10 3.31
N PHE A 181 -0.12 1.24 3.24
CA PHE A 181 -0.74 1.69 1.99
C PHE A 181 0.21 2.62 1.22
N THR A 182 0.73 2.12 0.10
CA THR A 182 1.45 2.87 -0.92
C THR A 182 0.50 3.30 -2.06
N SER A 183 1.04 3.72 -3.19
CA SER A 183 0.27 4.10 -4.38
C SER A 183 1.11 3.96 -5.64
N THR A 184 0.47 3.68 -6.76
CA THR A 184 1.10 3.78 -8.09
C THR A 184 1.59 5.19 -8.41
N SER A 185 1.04 6.24 -7.77
CA SER A 185 1.59 7.60 -7.85
C SER A 185 3.03 7.69 -7.33
N GLY A 186 3.39 6.89 -6.31
CA GLY A 186 4.77 6.79 -5.82
C GLY A 186 5.58 5.75 -6.58
N LEU A 187 4.97 4.63 -7.00
CA LEU A 187 5.67 3.52 -7.64
C LEU A 187 5.98 3.79 -9.13
N VAL A 188 5.11 4.51 -9.80
CA VAL A 188 5.21 4.86 -11.24
C VAL A 188 5.34 6.38 -11.39
N GLY A 189 4.30 7.12 -11.04
CA GLY A 189 4.22 8.57 -11.13
C GLY A 189 2.81 9.06 -11.40
N ASN A 190 2.56 10.34 -11.09
CA ASN A 190 1.33 11.03 -11.46
C ASN A 190 1.51 12.56 -11.43
N PHE A 191 0.70 13.29 -12.18
CA PHE A 191 0.72 14.75 -12.15
C PHE A 191 0.12 15.30 -10.85
N GLY A 192 0.67 16.42 -10.38
CA GLY A 192 0.11 17.19 -9.28
C GLY A 192 0.24 16.55 -7.89
N GLN A 193 0.99 15.47 -7.76
CA GLN A 193 1.07 14.65 -6.55
C GLN A 193 2.49 14.50 -6.00
N ALA A 194 3.33 15.51 -6.12
CA ALA A 194 4.73 15.41 -5.66
C ALA A 194 4.85 15.09 -4.17
N ASN A 195 4.02 15.71 -3.32
CA ASN A 195 3.91 15.41 -1.88
C ASN A 195 3.44 13.97 -1.62
N TYR A 196 2.36 13.58 -2.27
CA TYR A 196 1.76 12.25 -2.12
C TYR A 196 2.68 11.14 -2.65
N ALA A 197 3.25 11.33 -3.84
CA ALA A 197 4.20 10.38 -4.43
C ALA A 197 5.44 10.19 -3.55
N ALA A 198 6.01 11.29 -3.03
CA ALA A 198 7.14 11.24 -2.10
C ALA A 198 6.79 10.45 -0.83
N ALA A 199 5.63 10.73 -0.21
CA ALA A 199 5.18 10.01 0.98
C ALA A 199 4.96 8.52 0.69
N LYS A 200 4.28 8.19 -0.41
CA LYS A 200 3.91 6.81 -0.76
C LYS A 200 5.11 5.96 -1.19
N LEU A 201 6.11 6.54 -1.85
CA LEU A 201 7.37 5.85 -2.12
C LEU A 201 8.24 5.74 -0.86
N GLY A 202 8.24 6.75 0.01
CA GLY A 202 8.89 6.71 1.33
C GLY A 202 8.36 5.58 2.21
N ILE A 203 7.05 5.31 2.18
CA ILE A 203 6.42 4.18 2.88
C ILE A 203 6.96 2.83 2.38
N VAL A 204 7.25 2.69 1.09
CA VAL A 204 7.86 1.47 0.56
C VAL A 204 9.25 1.24 1.15
N GLY A 205 10.07 2.29 1.24
CA GLY A 205 11.37 2.24 1.90
C GLY A 205 11.26 1.87 3.37
N LEU A 206 10.33 2.50 4.09
CA LEU A 206 10.02 2.21 5.49
C LEU A 206 9.62 0.74 5.69
N SER A 207 8.67 0.25 4.89
CA SER A 207 8.19 -1.14 4.98
C SER A 207 9.31 -2.16 4.74
N LYS A 208 10.19 -1.91 3.76
CA LYS A 208 11.35 -2.78 3.49
C LYS A 208 12.33 -2.82 4.65
N SER A 209 12.63 -1.66 5.24
CA SER A 209 13.52 -1.58 6.39
C SER A 209 12.94 -2.32 7.59
N ILE A 210 11.65 -2.14 7.88
CA ILE A 210 10.96 -2.89 8.93
C ILE A 210 11.03 -4.39 8.66
N ALA A 211 10.77 -4.83 7.41
CA ALA A 211 10.83 -6.25 7.05
C ALA A 211 12.21 -6.86 7.30
N LEU A 212 13.29 -6.13 6.96
CA LEU A 212 14.67 -6.59 7.20
C LEU A 212 15.05 -6.57 8.68
N ASP A 213 14.77 -5.48 9.39
CA ASP A 213 15.16 -5.32 10.80
C ASP A 213 14.44 -6.30 11.72
N MET A 214 13.20 -6.65 11.37
CA MET A 214 12.31 -7.42 12.22
C MET A 214 12.14 -8.88 11.77
N GLU A 215 12.77 -9.32 10.69
CA GLU A 215 12.68 -10.68 10.14
C GLU A 215 12.96 -11.76 11.17
N ARG A 216 14.04 -11.60 11.94
CA ARG A 216 14.45 -12.55 13.00
C ARG A 216 13.45 -12.69 14.16
N PHE A 217 12.48 -11.79 14.24
CA PHE A 217 11.38 -11.83 15.22
C PHE A 217 10.06 -12.26 14.58
N HIS A 218 10.10 -12.81 13.36
CA HIS A 218 8.92 -13.25 12.61
C HIS A 218 7.88 -12.15 12.37
N VAL A 219 8.32 -10.88 12.39
CA VAL A 219 7.47 -9.72 12.09
C VAL A 219 7.52 -9.43 10.59
N ARG A 220 6.37 -9.38 9.97
CA ARG A 220 6.22 -9.15 8.53
C ARG A 220 5.83 -7.71 8.25
N SER A 221 6.26 -7.18 7.10
CA SER A 221 5.88 -5.84 6.65
C SER A 221 5.73 -5.83 5.14
N ASN A 222 4.53 -5.49 4.65
CA ASN A 222 4.19 -5.47 3.23
C ASN A 222 3.47 -4.19 2.85
N CYS A 223 3.50 -3.85 1.56
CA CYS A 223 2.79 -2.71 1.01
C CYS A 223 1.63 -3.13 0.11
N VAL A 224 0.53 -2.38 0.17
CA VAL A 224 -0.61 -2.49 -0.75
C VAL A 224 -0.80 -1.15 -1.47
N SER A 225 -0.90 -1.19 -2.79
CA SER A 225 -1.23 -0.06 -3.67
C SER A 225 -2.65 -0.26 -4.22
N PRO A 226 -3.65 0.43 -3.67
CA PRO A 226 -5.04 0.22 -4.06
C PRO A 226 -5.41 1.01 -5.31
N PHE A 227 -6.26 0.42 -6.15
CA PHE A 227 -7.11 1.11 -7.11
C PHE A 227 -8.55 1.01 -6.60
N ALA A 228 -9.05 2.04 -5.96
CA ALA A 228 -10.40 2.05 -5.44
C ALA A 228 -11.10 3.37 -5.76
N TRP A 229 -12.38 3.28 -6.06
CA TRP A 229 -13.24 4.46 -6.16
C TRP A 229 -13.22 5.21 -4.83
N SER A 230 -12.93 6.48 -4.88
CA SER A 230 -13.00 7.37 -3.72
C SER A 230 -13.79 8.61 -4.08
N ARG A 231 -14.28 9.33 -3.07
CA ARG A 231 -14.94 10.64 -3.28
C ARG A 231 -14.06 11.65 -4.02
N LEU A 232 -12.75 11.46 -4.01
CA LEU A 232 -11.77 12.29 -4.71
C LEU A 232 -11.78 12.07 -6.23
N ILE A 233 -12.16 10.87 -6.69
CA ILE A 233 -12.34 10.56 -8.11
C ILE A 233 -13.70 11.07 -8.63
N GLY A 234 -14.64 11.39 -7.74
CA GLY A 234 -15.95 11.97 -8.05
C GLY A 234 -15.92 13.38 -8.68
N THR A 235 -14.74 13.97 -8.83
CA THR A 235 -14.52 15.25 -9.56
C THR A 235 -14.20 15.06 -11.05
N ILE A 236 -14.19 13.82 -11.57
CA ILE A 236 -13.99 13.58 -13.00
C ILE A 236 -15.19 14.15 -13.78
N PRO A 237 -14.96 14.98 -14.82
CA PRO A 237 -16.03 15.47 -15.68
C PRO A 237 -16.85 14.31 -16.26
N THR A 238 -18.16 14.50 -16.36
CA THR A 238 -19.14 13.56 -16.92
C THR A 238 -20.00 14.21 -18.01
N ASP A 239 -19.38 15.10 -18.79
CA ASP A 239 -20.07 15.89 -19.79
C ASP A 239 -20.40 15.09 -21.06
N THR A 240 -19.60 14.06 -21.34
CA THR A 240 -19.79 13.20 -22.50
C THR A 240 -20.20 11.77 -22.11
N GLU A 241 -20.87 11.03 -23.02
CA GLU A 241 -21.26 9.65 -22.79
C GLU A 241 -20.03 8.71 -22.59
N ALA A 242 -18.90 9.02 -23.23
CA ALA A 242 -17.64 8.29 -23.03
C ALA A 242 -17.09 8.50 -21.62
N GLU A 243 -17.16 9.72 -21.10
CA GLU A 243 -16.76 10.04 -19.72
C GLU A 243 -17.68 9.37 -18.70
N LYS A 244 -19.01 9.38 -18.94
CA LYS A 244 -19.98 8.68 -18.08
C LYS A 244 -19.70 7.18 -18.06
N ALA A 245 -19.47 6.56 -19.20
CA ALA A 245 -19.15 5.13 -19.29
C ALA A 245 -17.82 4.81 -18.57
N ARG A 246 -16.82 5.66 -18.71
CA ARG A 246 -15.55 5.53 -17.98
C ARG A 246 -15.75 5.63 -16.49
N VAL A 247 -16.49 6.65 -16.01
CA VAL A 247 -16.78 6.84 -14.58
C VAL A 247 -17.55 5.65 -14.02
N ALA A 248 -18.55 5.14 -14.74
CA ALA A 248 -19.32 3.95 -14.34
C ALA A 248 -18.43 2.70 -14.16
N LYS A 249 -17.42 2.51 -15.02
CA LYS A 249 -16.42 1.44 -14.85
C LYS A 249 -15.54 1.66 -13.62
N ILE A 250 -15.06 2.88 -13.43
CA ILE A 250 -14.21 3.22 -12.27
C ILE A 250 -14.99 3.07 -10.96
N GLN A 251 -16.29 3.37 -10.93
CA GLN A 251 -17.15 3.17 -9.77
C GLN A 251 -17.26 1.70 -9.33
N GLN A 252 -17.05 0.75 -10.22
CA GLN A 252 -17.02 -0.69 -9.89
C GLN A 252 -15.77 -1.09 -9.10
N MET A 253 -14.73 -0.26 -9.09
CA MET A 253 -13.55 -0.46 -8.23
C MET A 253 -13.88 -0.08 -6.79
N GLY A 254 -14.79 -0.82 -6.17
CA GLY A 254 -15.21 -0.59 -4.79
C GLY A 254 -14.06 -0.81 -3.78
N PRO A 255 -14.07 -0.08 -2.66
CA PRO A 255 -13.03 -0.20 -1.63
C PRO A 255 -13.01 -1.59 -0.98
N GLU A 256 -14.12 -2.33 -0.99
CA GLU A 256 -14.22 -3.70 -0.48
C GLU A 256 -13.32 -4.69 -1.22
N LYS A 257 -12.95 -4.41 -2.47
CA LYS A 257 -12.04 -5.25 -3.27
C LYS A 257 -10.61 -5.25 -2.74
N ILE A 258 -10.25 -4.26 -1.93
CA ILE A 258 -8.92 -4.14 -1.34
C ILE A 258 -8.79 -4.95 -0.04
N ALA A 259 -9.87 -5.10 0.70
CA ALA A 259 -9.85 -5.71 2.03
C ALA A 259 -9.33 -7.18 2.05
N PRO A 260 -9.61 -8.05 1.06
CA PRO A 260 -9.18 -9.45 1.10
C PRO A 260 -7.66 -9.65 1.15
N ILE A 261 -6.89 -8.91 0.34
CA ILE A 261 -5.41 -9.03 0.37
C ILE A 261 -4.85 -8.55 1.70
N VAL A 262 -5.46 -7.52 2.31
CA VAL A 262 -5.03 -6.99 3.60
C VAL A 262 -5.30 -8.03 4.70
N ALA A 263 -6.48 -8.61 4.75
CA ALA A 263 -6.82 -9.68 5.70
C ALA A 263 -5.89 -10.89 5.53
N PHE A 264 -5.59 -11.31 4.29
CA PHE A 264 -4.62 -12.36 4.02
C PHE A 264 -3.23 -12.03 4.57
N LEU A 265 -2.70 -10.82 4.30
CA LEU A 265 -1.39 -10.40 4.78
C LEU A 265 -1.28 -10.31 6.30
N LEU A 266 -2.38 -10.09 7.01
CA LEU A 266 -2.46 -10.11 8.48
C LEU A 266 -2.55 -11.52 9.07
N GLY A 267 -3.03 -12.48 8.28
CA GLY A 267 -3.23 -13.88 8.69
C GLY A 267 -1.97 -14.72 8.68
N ASP A 268 -2.06 -15.92 9.28
CA ASP A 268 -0.95 -16.87 9.38
C ASP A 268 -0.64 -17.55 8.05
N ALA A 269 -1.59 -17.59 7.13
CA ALA A 269 -1.38 -18.07 5.76
C ALA A 269 -0.34 -17.25 4.97
N ALA A 270 -0.06 -16.02 5.40
CA ALA A 270 0.95 -15.13 4.80
C ALA A 270 2.31 -15.15 5.55
N ARG A 271 2.59 -16.15 6.39
CA ARG A 271 3.82 -16.21 7.21
C ARG A 271 5.12 -16.05 6.42
N ASP A 272 5.13 -16.50 5.16
CA ASP A 272 6.31 -16.43 4.28
C ASP A 272 6.28 -15.21 3.34
N VAL A 273 5.34 -14.24 3.58
CA VAL A 273 5.17 -13.05 2.75
C VAL A 273 5.60 -11.81 3.52
N THR A 274 6.79 -11.29 3.22
CA THR A 274 7.32 -10.04 3.79
C THR A 274 8.12 -9.25 2.76
N GLY A 275 8.19 -7.92 2.93
CA GLY A 275 8.92 -7.02 2.04
C GLY A 275 8.31 -6.87 0.64
N GLN A 276 7.08 -7.32 0.41
CA GLN A 276 6.44 -7.32 -0.90
C GLN A 276 5.55 -6.09 -1.12
N ILE A 277 5.29 -5.79 -2.39
CA ILE A 277 4.42 -4.70 -2.82
C ILE A 277 3.35 -5.27 -3.75
N PHE A 278 2.10 -5.20 -3.33
CA PHE A 278 0.97 -5.66 -4.12
C PHE A 278 0.15 -4.47 -4.61
N ALA A 279 -0.24 -4.45 -5.88
CA ALA A 279 -1.29 -3.56 -6.34
C ALA A 279 -2.58 -4.35 -6.54
N VAL A 280 -3.72 -3.74 -6.21
CA VAL A 280 -5.04 -4.37 -6.32
C VAL A 280 -5.97 -3.48 -7.10
N ARG A 281 -6.57 -4.04 -8.17
CA ARG A 281 -7.50 -3.33 -9.05
C ARG A 281 -8.67 -4.25 -9.39
N MET A 282 -9.84 -4.00 -8.81
CA MET A 282 -10.98 -4.91 -8.86
C MET A 282 -10.61 -6.33 -8.40
N ASN A 283 -10.66 -7.32 -9.31
CA ASN A 283 -10.31 -8.71 -9.02
C ASN A 283 -8.86 -9.07 -9.44
N GLU A 284 -8.08 -8.08 -9.86
CA GLU A 284 -6.68 -8.26 -10.24
C GLU A 284 -5.75 -7.96 -9.05
N ILE A 285 -4.79 -8.84 -8.79
CA ILE A 285 -3.70 -8.64 -7.84
C ILE A 285 -2.38 -8.67 -8.62
N PHE A 286 -1.60 -7.60 -8.50
CA PHE A 286 -0.30 -7.46 -9.15
C PHE A 286 0.80 -7.52 -8.09
N LEU A 287 1.82 -8.32 -8.34
CA LEU A 287 3.09 -8.22 -7.63
C LEU A 287 3.96 -7.18 -8.34
N MET A 288 4.28 -6.10 -7.64
CA MET A 288 5.08 -5.01 -8.19
C MET A 288 6.56 -5.33 -8.13
N SER A 289 7.27 -5.00 -9.22
CA SER A 289 8.73 -5.09 -9.25
C SER A 289 9.36 -4.14 -8.24
N GLN A 290 10.55 -4.49 -7.76
CA GLN A 290 11.32 -3.65 -6.86
C GLN A 290 12.62 -3.21 -7.55
N SER A 291 13.08 -2.00 -7.18
CA SER A 291 14.29 -1.42 -7.78
C SER A 291 15.51 -2.34 -7.63
N ARG A 292 16.13 -2.70 -8.76
CA ARG A 292 17.39 -3.44 -8.89
C ARG A 292 18.19 -2.83 -10.02
N PRO A 293 19.54 -2.93 -10.03
CA PRO A 293 20.33 -2.51 -11.19
C PRO A 293 19.88 -3.26 -12.45
N LEU A 294 19.55 -2.53 -13.52
CA LEU A 294 19.23 -3.10 -14.82
C LEU A 294 20.49 -3.37 -15.65
N ARG A 295 21.45 -2.44 -15.58
CA ARG A 295 22.72 -2.50 -16.31
C ARG A 295 23.81 -1.82 -15.49
N SER A 296 25.05 -2.21 -15.77
CA SER A 296 26.24 -1.51 -15.30
C SER A 296 27.17 -1.22 -16.48
N ILE A 297 27.95 -0.17 -16.38
CA ILE A 297 29.05 0.15 -17.29
C ILE A 297 30.31 0.39 -16.46
N HIS A 298 31.46 0.05 -17.01
CA HIS A 298 32.76 0.20 -16.34
C HIS A 298 33.76 0.86 -17.26
N ARG A 299 34.70 1.65 -16.69
CA ARG A 299 35.84 2.26 -17.35
C ARG A 299 37.02 2.25 -16.41
N GLY A 300 38.12 1.59 -16.81
CA GLY A 300 39.30 1.36 -15.98
C GLY A 300 40.00 2.66 -15.52
N GLU A 301 40.00 3.68 -16.39
CA GLU A 301 40.61 5.00 -16.11
C GLU A 301 39.69 5.95 -15.36
N GLY A 302 38.49 5.51 -15.00
CA GLY A 302 37.42 6.35 -14.40
C GLY A 302 36.67 7.15 -15.46
N TRP A 303 35.68 7.92 -14.99
CA TRP A 303 34.75 8.68 -15.81
C TRP A 303 35.00 10.19 -15.68
N THR A 304 34.89 10.89 -16.81
CA THR A 304 34.78 12.36 -16.85
C THR A 304 33.38 12.74 -17.38
N PRO A 305 32.86 13.96 -17.16
CA PRO A 305 31.63 14.41 -17.77
C PRO A 305 31.56 14.17 -19.28
N GLN A 306 32.65 14.39 -19.99
CA GLN A 306 32.77 14.17 -21.44
C GLN A 306 32.62 12.69 -21.77
N THR A 307 33.38 11.81 -21.12
CA THR A 307 33.32 10.36 -21.40
C THR A 307 31.99 9.74 -20.97
N ILE A 308 31.32 10.30 -19.96
CA ILE A 308 29.94 9.91 -19.62
C ILE A 308 28.99 10.29 -20.77
N ALA A 309 29.11 11.50 -21.32
CA ALA A 309 28.26 11.94 -22.42
C ALA A 309 28.50 11.13 -23.70
N GLU A 310 29.76 10.88 -24.04
CA GLU A 310 30.16 10.21 -25.29
C GLU A 310 29.96 8.71 -25.28
N HIS A 311 30.14 8.05 -24.13
CA HIS A 311 30.14 6.59 -24.03
C HIS A 311 29.14 6.06 -22.98
N GLY A 312 29.09 6.68 -21.80
CA GLY A 312 28.27 6.19 -20.68
C GLY A 312 26.77 6.27 -20.94
N MET A 313 26.29 7.45 -21.28
CA MET A 313 24.86 7.67 -21.53
C MET A 313 24.34 6.92 -22.76
N PRO A 314 25.02 6.94 -23.93
CA PRO A 314 24.59 6.12 -25.06
C PRO A 314 24.45 4.64 -24.74
N ALA A 315 25.39 4.08 -23.94
CA ALA A 315 25.32 2.66 -23.53
C ALA A 315 24.14 2.34 -22.64
N LEU A 316 23.67 3.26 -21.78
CA LEU A 316 22.55 3.06 -20.87
C LEU A 316 21.18 3.44 -21.47
N LYS A 317 21.16 4.36 -22.45
CA LYS A 317 19.96 5.02 -22.99
C LYS A 317 18.87 4.03 -23.44
N SER A 318 19.26 2.88 -24.02
CA SER A 318 18.31 1.85 -24.46
C SER A 318 17.53 1.18 -23.32
N SER A 319 17.98 1.35 -22.09
CA SER A 319 17.35 0.80 -20.89
C SER A 319 16.67 1.87 -20.02
N PHE A 320 16.57 3.11 -20.49
CA PHE A 320 15.87 4.16 -19.76
C PHE A 320 14.37 3.87 -19.75
N TYR A 321 13.75 4.01 -18.58
CA TYR A 321 12.30 4.04 -18.48
C TYR A 321 11.76 5.32 -19.13
N LYS A 322 10.59 5.18 -19.76
CA LYS A 322 9.81 6.35 -20.17
C LYS A 322 9.26 7.06 -18.93
N LEU A 323 8.92 8.33 -19.10
CA LEU A 323 8.23 9.09 -18.07
C LEU A 323 6.72 8.78 -18.15
N ASP A 324 6.34 7.63 -17.61
CA ASP A 324 4.96 7.15 -17.61
C ASP A 324 4.22 7.60 -16.34
N ARG A 325 2.91 7.77 -16.48
CA ARG A 325 1.98 7.89 -15.34
C ARG A 325 1.39 6.53 -15.01
N SER A 326 0.76 6.42 -13.85
CA SER A 326 0.02 5.21 -13.47
C SER A 326 -0.98 4.75 -14.53
N ALA A 327 -1.71 5.69 -15.15
CA ALA A 327 -2.68 5.39 -16.20
C ALA A 327 -2.06 4.91 -17.52
N ASP A 328 -0.79 5.24 -17.77
CA ASP A 328 -0.08 4.80 -18.99
C ASP A 328 0.38 3.34 -18.86
N ILE A 329 0.67 2.90 -17.62
CA ILE A 329 1.03 1.51 -17.30
C ILE A 329 -0.20 0.63 -17.15
N PHE A 330 -1.25 1.09 -16.45
CA PHE A 330 -2.50 0.34 -16.24
C PHE A 330 -3.58 0.82 -17.21
N ASN A 331 -3.33 0.65 -18.52
CA ASN A 331 -4.11 1.25 -19.61
C ASN A 331 -5.24 0.36 -20.14
N TRP A 332 -5.47 -0.82 -19.59
CA TRP A 332 -6.59 -1.71 -19.93
C TRP A 332 -7.74 -1.57 -18.92
N ASP A 333 -8.92 -2.04 -19.31
CA ASP A 333 -10.08 -2.10 -18.41
C ASP A 333 -9.80 -3.05 -17.23
N ALA A 334 -10.22 -2.69 -16.03
CA ALA A 334 -10.10 -3.54 -14.85
C ALA A 334 -11.00 -4.79 -14.98
N ILE A 335 -10.51 -5.91 -14.50
CA ILE A 335 -11.17 -7.23 -14.57
C ILE A 335 -11.66 -7.66 -13.20
#